data_668ad31de95879f85d8f77f38bda04d3
#
_entry.id   668ad31de95879f85d8f77f38bda04d3
#
_cell.length_a   1.000
_cell.length_b   1.000
_cell.length_c   1.000
_cell.angle_alpha   90.00
_cell.angle_beta   90.00
_cell.angle_gamma   90.00
#
_symmetry.space_group_name_H-M   'P 1'
#
loop_
_entity.id
_entity.type
_entity.pdbx_description
1 polymer ?
#
loop_
_entity_poly.entity_id
_entity_poly.type
_entity_poly.pdbx_seq_one_letter_code
_entity_poly.pdbx_strand_id
1 'polypeptide(L)'
;MRIGLLMLLDALLISASLLMGLQVYYDMHAPAAHILHVWRSLPLLIVSTVALLHMMGFYRGILKYAGVDLLLQIACGTLGGTGITYLVSFLCYSIRREPNIFLMPRPVYLVQWLLLMVMLAASRFVIKVAQGGGWTHFFIGGSAKARRVMVVGGGWGGAQVIRDMQAGRYGDCVPVIVVDDDESRRNTRIGRVRVVMDTGKIADYVKQYAIDDIIIAIATPKSDLTELMHTCVDTGCHVRRYTVMQEMNGGQGQMRDINIADLLGRDEKHLDMSEVEQVIAGRRVLVTGGGGSIGSEMCRQMMAFIPEKLVLYDISENYMYDLFAELKNKYGEIVKNTVVLRVGSIRDEATLNQVFDEFKPEIVIHAAAHKHVPLMEDSPEQAVRNNVFGTYNVAKCAKEHGAKRFVMISTDKAVNPTNVMGASKRMAEIIIEAMQKQSSTTQFTAVRFGNVLGSNGSVVPLFERQIRAGGPVTLTHPDIIRYFMTIPEAASLVLQAASIARGGELFVLDMGKPVKIRELAERMIQLYSDPLKPPVEIVYTGLRPGEKLYEELLRDEETDTATSKEKIFIAKPEQVAWADVENMLRTLHECLDNHGDIKACMHKLLPSFKTPEEVNGRV
;
A
#
# COMPACT_ATOMS: atom_id res chain seq x y z
N MET A 1 -8.26 -4.74 41.34
CA MET A 1 -9.12 -3.67 41.87
C MET A 1 -10.43 -3.47 41.06
N ARG A 2 -10.43 -3.42 39.73
CA ARG A 2 -11.67 -3.23 38.94
C ARG A 2 -12.71 -4.36 39.06
N ILE A 3 -12.30 -5.64 39.07
CA ILE A 3 -13.19 -6.81 39.13
C ILE A 3 -13.95 -6.86 40.48
N GLY A 4 -13.24 -6.65 41.61
CA GLY A 4 -13.88 -6.65 42.91
C GLY A 4 -14.94 -5.55 43.09
N LEU A 5 -14.70 -4.35 42.52
CA LEU A 5 -15.68 -3.26 42.55
C LEU A 5 -16.95 -3.58 41.74
N LEU A 6 -16.79 -4.25 40.60
CA LEU A 6 -17.91 -4.70 39.78
C LEU A 6 -18.73 -5.79 40.49
N MET A 7 -18.07 -6.75 41.14
CA MET A 7 -18.75 -7.79 41.93
C MET A 7 -19.53 -7.18 43.11
N LEU A 8 -18.98 -6.16 43.73
CA LEU A 8 -19.62 -5.46 44.85
C LEU A 8 -20.87 -4.67 44.37
N LEU A 9 -20.75 -4.01 43.21
CA LEU A 9 -21.90 -3.35 42.58
C LEU A 9 -23.00 -4.35 42.21
N ASP A 10 -22.62 -5.49 41.65
CA ASP A 10 -23.60 -6.54 41.30
C ASP A 10 -24.27 -7.13 42.53
N ALA A 11 -23.53 -7.35 43.63
CA ALA A 11 -24.10 -7.79 44.90
C ALA A 11 -25.13 -6.79 45.44
N LEU A 12 -24.88 -5.48 45.30
CA LEU A 12 -25.88 -4.44 45.66
C LEU A 12 -27.12 -4.50 44.76
N LEU A 13 -26.91 -4.68 43.43
CA LEU A 13 -28.05 -4.79 42.49
C LEU A 13 -28.89 -6.06 42.74
N ILE A 14 -28.23 -7.18 43.07
CA ILE A 14 -28.90 -8.44 43.45
C ILE A 14 -29.75 -8.22 44.72
N SER A 15 -29.18 -7.53 45.71
CA SER A 15 -29.90 -7.21 46.96
C SER A 15 -31.11 -6.32 46.69
N ALA A 16 -30.92 -5.27 45.90
CA ALA A 16 -32.01 -4.35 45.53
C ALA A 16 -33.10 -5.06 44.74
N SER A 17 -32.75 -5.92 43.78
CA SER A 17 -33.75 -6.66 42.98
C SER A 17 -34.62 -7.58 43.81
N LEU A 18 -34.05 -8.23 44.83
CA LEU A 18 -34.81 -9.11 45.71
C LEU A 18 -35.79 -8.35 46.59
N LEU A 19 -35.33 -7.23 47.20
CA LEU A 19 -36.19 -6.35 48.00
C LEU A 19 -37.29 -5.73 47.14
N MET A 20 -36.97 -5.21 45.98
CA MET A 20 -37.96 -4.66 45.04
C MET A 20 -38.95 -5.71 44.57
N GLY A 21 -38.49 -6.91 44.25
CA GLY A 21 -39.34 -8.03 43.84
C GLY A 21 -40.36 -8.41 44.91
N LEU A 22 -39.95 -8.41 46.16
CA LEU A 22 -40.86 -8.64 47.29
C LEU A 22 -41.88 -7.51 47.43
N GLN A 23 -41.44 -6.24 47.36
CA GLN A 23 -42.31 -5.08 47.48
C GLN A 23 -43.33 -5.02 46.33
N VAL A 24 -42.94 -5.29 45.11
CA VAL A 24 -43.83 -5.33 43.94
C VAL A 24 -44.89 -6.44 44.12
N TYR A 25 -44.53 -7.58 44.67
CA TYR A 25 -45.47 -8.67 44.88
C TYR A 25 -46.55 -8.35 45.95
N TYR A 26 -46.18 -7.56 46.99
CA TYR A 26 -47.09 -7.17 48.09
C TYR A 26 -47.61 -5.72 47.97
N ASP A 27 -47.67 -5.14 46.77
CA ASP A 27 -48.11 -3.78 46.53
C ASP A 27 -47.51 -2.76 47.52
N MET A 28 -46.20 -2.83 47.76
CA MET A 28 -45.41 -2.01 48.66
C MET A 28 -45.74 -2.21 50.19
N HIS A 29 -46.51 -3.22 50.55
CA HIS A 29 -46.92 -3.52 51.94
C HIS A 29 -46.43 -4.91 52.39
N ALA A 30 -45.16 -5.24 52.13
CA ALA A 30 -44.58 -6.53 52.50
C ALA A 30 -44.60 -6.78 54.02
N PRO A 31 -45.15 -7.93 54.52
CA PRO A 31 -45.17 -8.26 55.93
C PRO A 31 -43.75 -8.40 56.48
N ALA A 32 -43.50 -7.92 57.73
CA ALA A 32 -42.17 -7.95 58.38
C ALA A 32 -41.55 -9.35 58.43
N ALA A 33 -42.38 -10.41 58.55
CA ALA A 33 -41.92 -11.80 58.51
C ALA A 33 -41.23 -12.13 57.20
N HIS A 34 -41.73 -11.66 56.05
CA HIS A 34 -41.13 -11.93 54.74
C HIS A 34 -39.87 -11.10 54.48
N ILE A 35 -39.73 -9.94 55.11
CA ILE A 35 -38.47 -9.15 55.06
C ILE A 35 -37.35 -9.93 55.73
N LEU A 36 -37.62 -10.65 56.84
CA LEU A 36 -36.63 -11.49 57.50
C LEU A 36 -36.18 -12.66 56.58
N HIS A 37 -37.10 -13.24 55.78
CA HIS A 37 -36.74 -14.27 54.81
C HIS A 37 -35.79 -13.77 53.70
N VAL A 38 -35.97 -12.52 53.25
CA VAL A 38 -35.04 -11.85 52.34
C VAL A 38 -33.61 -11.87 52.90
N TRP A 39 -33.40 -11.42 54.14
CA TRP A 39 -32.08 -11.36 54.76
C TRP A 39 -31.41 -12.74 54.89
N ARG A 40 -32.18 -13.80 55.05
CA ARG A 40 -31.67 -15.17 55.11
C ARG A 40 -31.34 -15.81 53.76
N SER A 41 -32.11 -15.51 52.71
CA SER A 41 -31.87 -16.03 51.37
C SER A 41 -30.86 -15.19 50.54
N LEU A 42 -30.64 -13.94 50.94
CA LEU A 42 -29.78 -12.98 50.23
C LEU A 42 -28.32 -13.46 50.05
N PRO A 43 -27.62 -13.98 51.09
CA PRO A 43 -26.23 -14.46 50.92
C PRO A 43 -26.13 -15.58 49.88
N LEU A 44 -27.08 -16.50 49.87
CA LEU A 44 -27.12 -17.63 48.92
C LEU A 44 -27.34 -17.10 47.50
N LEU A 45 -28.28 -16.16 47.31
CA LEU A 45 -28.55 -15.56 46.00
C LEU A 45 -27.36 -14.78 45.45
N ILE A 46 -26.67 -14.02 46.29
CA ILE A 46 -25.46 -13.27 45.89
C ILE A 46 -24.36 -14.24 45.47
N VAL A 47 -24.03 -15.22 46.34
CA VAL A 47 -22.93 -16.15 46.07
C VAL A 47 -23.18 -17.00 44.84
N SER A 48 -24.40 -17.58 44.71
CA SER A 48 -24.74 -18.41 43.54
C SER A 48 -24.74 -17.60 42.24
N THR A 49 -25.31 -16.40 42.21
CA THR A 49 -25.38 -15.58 41.00
C THR A 49 -24.01 -15.05 40.60
N VAL A 50 -23.23 -14.49 41.54
CA VAL A 50 -21.88 -13.97 41.28
C VAL A 50 -20.93 -15.08 40.85
N ALA A 51 -21.00 -16.27 41.49
CA ALA A 51 -20.17 -17.42 41.11
C ALA A 51 -20.49 -17.89 39.68
N LEU A 52 -21.77 -18.05 39.32
CA LEU A 52 -22.17 -18.43 37.97
C LEU A 52 -21.74 -17.40 36.93
N LEU A 53 -21.95 -16.12 37.16
CA LEU A 53 -21.49 -15.05 36.30
C LEU A 53 -19.97 -15.05 36.15
N HIS A 54 -19.24 -15.33 37.22
CA HIS A 54 -17.77 -15.46 37.18
C HIS A 54 -17.32 -16.66 36.37
N MET A 55 -17.94 -17.81 36.55
CA MET A 55 -17.65 -19.05 35.78
C MET A 55 -17.93 -18.87 34.28
N MET A 56 -18.97 -18.13 33.93
CA MET A 56 -19.31 -17.80 32.54
C MET A 56 -18.40 -16.74 31.91
N GLY A 57 -17.39 -16.24 32.64
CA GLY A 57 -16.44 -15.26 32.13
C GLY A 57 -16.95 -13.81 32.10
N PHE A 58 -18.11 -13.52 32.71
CA PHE A 58 -18.76 -12.20 32.70
C PHE A 58 -17.86 -11.06 33.21
N TYR A 59 -16.99 -11.32 34.17
CA TYR A 59 -16.07 -10.31 34.73
C TYR A 59 -14.72 -10.24 34.02
N ARG A 60 -14.43 -11.12 33.05
CA ARG A 60 -13.16 -11.17 32.28
C ARG A 60 -13.26 -10.44 30.96
N GLY A 61 -14.46 -10.17 30.45
CA GLY A 61 -14.68 -9.50 29.17
C GLY A 61 -14.35 -8.00 29.21
N ILE A 62 -13.83 -7.46 28.10
CA ILE A 62 -13.67 -6.01 27.93
C ILE A 62 -15.05 -5.42 27.63
N LEU A 63 -15.62 -4.70 28.58
CA LEU A 63 -16.96 -4.09 28.50
C LEU A 63 -17.18 -3.22 27.23
N LYS A 64 -16.10 -2.72 26.64
CA LYS A 64 -16.15 -1.90 25.42
C LYS A 64 -16.72 -2.65 24.20
N TYR A 65 -16.56 -3.98 24.15
CA TYR A 65 -17.01 -4.84 23.01
C TYR A 65 -18.22 -5.71 23.35
N ALA A 66 -18.94 -5.38 24.43
CA ALA A 66 -20.11 -6.13 24.86
C ALA A 66 -21.22 -6.15 23.79
N GLY A 67 -21.58 -7.35 23.32
CA GLY A 67 -22.63 -7.64 22.33
C GLY A 67 -23.74 -8.51 22.90
N VAL A 68 -24.41 -9.28 22.03
CA VAL A 68 -25.50 -10.20 22.37
C VAL A 68 -25.05 -11.27 23.39
N ASP A 69 -23.78 -11.71 23.31
CA ASP A 69 -23.22 -12.70 24.23
C ASP A 69 -23.28 -12.26 25.70
N LEU A 70 -23.10 -10.96 25.96
CA LEU A 70 -23.19 -10.43 27.32
C LEU A 70 -24.62 -10.53 27.86
N LEU A 71 -25.63 -10.29 27.03
CA LEU A 71 -27.05 -10.42 27.43
C LEU A 71 -27.39 -11.88 27.73
N LEU A 72 -26.87 -12.82 26.95
CA LEU A 72 -27.03 -14.26 27.22
C LEU A 72 -26.36 -14.68 28.51
N GLN A 73 -25.16 -14.19 28.80
CA GLN A 73 -24.46 -14.45 30.09
C GLN A 73 -25.25 -13.91 31.28
N ILE A 74 -25.80 -12.69 31.17
CA ILE A 74 -26.66 -12.11 32.21
C ILE A 74 -27.93 -12.98 32.40
N ALA A 75 -28.63 -13.32 31.32
CA ALA A 75 -29.87 -14.10 31.39
C ALA A 75 -29.64 -15.47 32.01
N CYS A 76 -28.63 -16.22 31.53
CA CYS A 76 -28.33 -17.56 32.04
C CYS A 76 -27.76 -17.53 33.47
N GLY A 77 -26.84 -16.61 33.76
CA GLY A 77 -26.24 -16.50 35.10
C GLY A 77 -27.23 -16.10 36.18
N THR A 78 -28.13 -15.13 35.90
CA THR A 78 -29.18 -14.69 36.83
C THR A 78 -30.28 -15.76 36.98
N LEU A 79 -30.69 -16.43 35.91
CA LEU A 79 -31.64 -17.53 35.94
C LEU A 79 -31.10 -18.69 36.79
N GLY A 80 -29.84 -19.08 36.54
CA GLY A 80 -29.17 -20.14 37.30
C GLY A 80 -29.05 -19.81 38.78
N GLY A 81 -28.61 -18.61 39.14
CA GLY A 81 -28.45 -18.15 40.52
C GLY A 81 -29.79 -18.09 41.27
N THR A 82 -30.84 -17.58 40.62
CA THR A 82 -32.20 -17.56 41.17
C THR A 82 -32.77 -18.97 41.32
N GLY A 83 -32.55 -19.85 40.31
CA GLY A 83 -32.96 -21.24 40.33
C GLY A 83 -32.30 -22.07 41.45
N ILE A 84 -30.99 -21.92 41.66
CA ILE A 84 -30.27 -22.53 42.79
C ILE A 84 -30.84 -22.06 44.11
N THR A 85 -31.07 -20.77 44.27
CA THR A 85 -31.60 -20.19 45.50
C THR A 85 -33.01 -20.75 45.78
N TYR A 86 -33.87 -20.81 44.76
CA TYR A 86 -35.22 -21.41 44.90
C TYR A 86 -35.11 -22.89 45.28
N LEU A 87 -34.27 -23.69 44.60
CA LEU A 87 -34.13 -25.12 44.86
C LEU A 87 -33.64 -25.42 46.28
N VAL A 88 -32.61 -24.68 46.74
CA VAL A 88 -32.08 -24.80 48.10
C VAL A 88 -33.15 -24.40 49.14
N SER A 89 -33.85 -23.31 48.91
CA SER A 89 -34.93 -22.87 49.78
C SER A 89 -36.07 -23.89 49.86
N PHE A 90 -36.42 -24.48 48.72
CA PHE A 90 -37.43 -25.56 48.65
C PHE A 90 -36.99 -26.84 49.35
N LEU A 91 -35.75 -27.27 49.20
CA LEU A 91 -35.20 -28.44 49.90
C LEU A 91 -35.17 -28.22 51.41
N CYS A 92 -34.71 -27.06 51.88
CA CYS A 92 -34.72 -26.72 53.29
C CYS A 92 -36.14 -26.75 53.89
N TYR A 93 -37.12 -26.22 53.15
CA TYR A 93 -38.54 -26.30 53.54
C TYR A 93 -39.03 -27.77 53.60
N SER A 94 -38.71 -28.60 52.62
CA SER A 94 -39.15 -29.98 52.55
C SER A 94 -38.55 -30.85 53.65
N ILE A 95 -37.33 -30.61 54.11
CA ILE A 95 -36.63 -31.39 55.14
C ILE A 95 -37.05 -30.98 56.53
N ARG A 96 -37.17 -29.68 56.84
CA ARG A 96 -37.43 -29.21 58.22
C ARG A 96 -38.91 -29.06 58.55
N ARG A 97 -39.84 -29.12 57.56
CA ARG A 97 -41.29 -28.94 57.71
C ARG A 97 -41.73 -27.72 58.51
N GLU A 98 -40.85 -26.79 58.83
CA GLU A 98 -41.20 -25.54 59.45
C GLU A 98 -41.64 -24.53 58.40
N PRO A 99 -42.89 -24.05 58.42
CA PRO A 99 -43.29 -23.03 57.49
C PRO A 99 -42.50 -21.77 57.82
N ASN A 100 -41.84 -21.23 56.78
CA ASN A 100 -41.36 -19.83 56.78
C ASN A 100 -39.89 -19.54 57.10
N ILE A 101 -38.93 -20.45 57.00
CA ILE A 101 -37.55 -20.04 57.27
C ILE A 101 -36.80 -19.47 56.07
N PHE A 102 -37.08 -19.94 54.83
CA PHE A 102 -36.32 -19.55 53.63
C PHE A 102 -37.16 -19.40 52.34
N LEU A 103 -38.40 -19.90 52.29
CA LEU A 103 -39.16 -19.92 51.06
C LEU A 103 -40.06 -18.66 50.91
N MET A 104 -39.80 -17.91 49.84
CA MET A 104 -40.68 -16.81 49.41
C MET A 104 -41.75 -17.33 48.43
N PRO A 105 -42.86 -16.58 48.24
CA PRO A 105 -43.82 -16.88 47.18
C PRO A 105 -43.16 -17.04 45.83
N ARG A 106 -43.53 -18.06 45.05
CA ARG A 106 -42.91 -18.37 43.73
C ARG A 106 -42.88 -17.16 42.78
N PRO A 107 -43.92 -16.34 42.69
CA PRO A 107 -43.87 -15.14 41.80
C PRO A 107 -42.76 -14.14 42.16
N VAL A 108 -42.35 -14.08 43.43
CA VAL A 108 -41.27 -13.17 43.88
C VAL A 108 -39.94 -13.51 43.19
N TYR A 109 -39.61 -14.82 43.04
CA TYR A 109 -38.41 -15.24 42.35
C TYR A 109 -38.41 -14.86 40.87
N LEU A 110 -39.60 -14.94 40.19
CA LEU A 110 -39.74 -14.56 38.80
C LEU A 110 -39.55 -13.03 38.62
N VAL A 111 -40.24 -12.25 39.43
CA VAL A 111 -40.16 -10.77 39.40
C VAL A 111 -38.71 -10.33 39.74
N GLN A 112 -38.10 -10.92 40.75
CA GLN A 112 -36.72 -10.65 41.14
C GLN A 112 -35.74 -10.96 39.98
N TRP A 113 -35.91 -12.11 39.31
CA TRP A 113 -35.05 -12.48 38.16
C TRP A 113 -35.16 -11.46 37.02
N LEU A 114 -36.38 -11.05 36.63
CA LEU A 114 -36.61 -10.06 35.58
C LEU A 114 -36.01 -8.70 35.96
N LEU A 115 -36.23 -8.23 37.18
CA LEU A 115 -35.66 -6.99 37.69
C LEU A 115 -34.13 -7.04 37.69
N LEU A 116 -33.53 -8.13 38.17
CA LEU A 116 -32.09 -8.30 38.22
C LEU A 116 -31.46 -8.29 36.81
N MET A 117 -32.09 -8.99 35.84
CA MET A 117 -31.65 -9.00 34.47
C MET A 117 -31.61 -7.58 33.88
N VAL A 118 -32.67 -6.80 34.09
CA VAL A 118 -32.78 -5.40 33.62
C VAL A 118 -31.71 -4.52 34.31
N MET A 119 -31.58 -4.63 35.64
CA MET A 119 -30.63 -3.80 36.42
C MET A 119 -29.19 -4.10 36.05
N LEU A 120 -28.79 -5.36 35.86
CA LEU A 120 -27.46 -5.72 35.42
C LEU A 120 -27.20 -5.25 33.99
N ALA A 121 -28.13 -5.42 33.06
CA ALA A 121 -27.98 -4.94 31.70
C ALA A 121 -27.86 -3.39 31.66
N ALA A 122 -28.69 -2.68 32.41
CA ALA A 122 -28.62 -1.22 32.53
C ALA A 122 -27.30 -0.74 33.14
N SER A 123 -26.81 -1.39 34.23
CA SER A 123 -25.52 -1.04 34.85
C SER A 123 -24.35 -1.19 33.86
N ARG A 124 -24.33 -2.24 33.06
CA ARG A 124 -23.28 -2.45 32.03
C ARG A 124 -23.41 -1.47 30.88
N PHE A 125 -24.63 -1.11 30.49
CA PHE A 125 -24.86 -0.08 29.48
C PHE A 125 -24.36 1.29 29.96
N VAL A 126 -24.67 1.70 31.20
CA VAL A 126 -24.16 2.95 31.79
C VAL A 126 -22.64 2.97 31.86
N ILE A 127 -22.00 1.88 32.29
CA ILE A 127 -20.54 1.78 32.33
C ILE A 127 -19.93 1.88 30.92
N LYS A 128 -20.54 1.23 29.94
CA LYS A 128 -20.11 1.30 28.54
C LYS A 128 -20.19 2.71 27.98
N VAL A 129 -21.25 3.43 28.26
CA VAL A 129 -21.41 4.84 27.86
C VAL A 129 -20.41 5.75 28.56
N ALA A 130 -20.18 5.56 29.85
CA ALA A 130 -19.23 6.35 30.64
C ALA A 130 -17.75 6.13 30.20
N GLN A 131 -17.38 4.91 29.78
CA GLN A 131 -16.03 4.59 29.30
C GLN A 131 -15.83 4.95 27.81
N GLY A 132 -16.87 5.16 27.04
CA GLY A 132 -16.82 5.45 25.61
C GLY A 132 -16.79 6.95 25.23
N GLY A 133 -16.52 7.86 26.18
CA GLY A 133 -16.38 9.30 25.89
C GLY A 133 -17.63 10.14 26.10
N GLY A 134 -18.39 9.87 27.13
CA GLY A 134 -19.45 10.78 27.65
C GLY A 134 -20.77 10.81 26.86
N TRP A 135 -21.82 11.22 27.57
CA TRP A 135 -23.18 11.38 27.06
C TRP A 135 -23.30 12.35 25.86
N THR A 136 -22.30 13.25 25.68
CA THR A 136 -22.25 14.24 24.61
C THR A 136 -22.07 13.61 23.22
N HIS A 137 -21.32 12.51 23.09
CA HIS A 137 -21.20 11.77 21.81
C HIS A 137 -22.47 11.00 21.42
N PHE A 138 -23.38 10.77 22.37
CA PHE A 138 -24.59 10.01 22.11
C PHE A 138 -25.76 10.89 21.65
N PHE A 139 -25.84 12.14 22.11
CA PHE A 139 -26.96 13.03 21.87
C PHE A 139 -26.65 14.28 21.03
N ILE A 140 -25.41 14.72 20.95
CA ILE A 140 -25.02 15.92 20.19
C ILE A 140 -23.91 15.48 19.21
N GLY A 141 -24.22 15.50 17.93
CA GLY A 141 -23.23 15.23 16.89
C GLY A 141 -22.02 16.15 17.03
N GLY A 142 -20.86 15.56 17.28
CA GLY A 142 -19.53 16.13 17.14
C GLY A 142 -19.17 17.33 17.99
N SER A 143 -18.03 17.25 18.65
CA SER A 143 -17.28 18.41 19.13
C SER A 143 -17.15 19.44 17.99
N ALA A 144 -17.16 20.74 18.30
CA ALA A 144 -16.98 21.83 17.32
C ALA A 144 -15.64 21.76 16.53
N LYS A 145 -14.79 20.76 16.78
CA LYS A 145 -13.55 20.45 16.08
C LYS A 145 -13.56 19.09 15.34
N ALA A 146 -14.67 18.35 15.33
CA ALA A 146 -14.71 17.05 14.67
C ALA A 146 -14.72 17.21 13.15
N ARG A 147 -13.79 16.52 12.46
CA ARG A 147 -13.71 16.52 10.98
C ARG A 147 -14.89 15.74 10.41
N ARG A 148 -15.61 16.36 9.50
CA ARG A 148 -16.80 15.81 8.85
C ARG A 148 -16.41 14.98 7.64
N VAL A 149 -16.75 13.69 7.66
CA VAL A 149 -16.26 12.72 6.67
C VAL A 149 -17.37 12.24 5.76
N MET A 150 -17.14 12.30 4.45
CA MET A 150 -17.90 11.60 3.43
C MET A 150 -17.22 10.26 3.11
N VAL A 151 -17.99 9.18 3.07
CA VAL A 151 -17.49 7.88 2.63
C VAL A 151 -18.04 7.57 1.25
N VAL A 152 -17.18 7.31 0.29
CA VAL A 152 -17.53 6.92 -1.08
C VAL A 152 -17.39 5.41 -1.23
N GLY A 153 -18.52 4.74 -1.48
CA GLY A 153 -18.65 3.28 -1.48
C GLY A 153 -19.31 2.76 -0.20
N GLY A 154 -20.56 2.28 -0.32
CA GLY A 154 -21.36 1.73 0.77
C GLY A 154 -21.26 0.21 0.90
N GLY A 155 -20.27 -0.43 0.29
CA GLY A 155 -20.00 -1.85 0.40
C GLY A 155 -19.41 -2.26 1.75
N TRP A 156 -18.77 -3.43 1.77
CA TRP A 156 -18.11 -3.96 2.96
C TRP A 156 -17.04 -2.99 3.51
N GLY A 157 -16.21 -2.41 2.62
CA GLY A 157 -15.17 -1.45 2.99
C GLY A 157 -15.74 -0.20 3.67
N GLY A 158 -16.77 0.42 3.07
CA GLY A 158 -17.43 1.60 3.66
C GLY A 158 -18.09 1.30 4.98
N ALA A 159 -18.77 0.16 5.11
CA ALA A 159 -19.36 -0.28 6.37
C ALA A 159 -18.29 -0.50 7.46
N GLN A 160 -17.10 -1.00 7.09
CA GLN A 160 -15.98 -1.17 8.02
C GLN A 160 -15.42 0.18 8.48
N VAL A 161 -15.15 1.09 7.53
CA VAL A 161 -14.68 2.47 7.81
C VAL A 161 -15.62 3.19 8.77
N ILE A 162 -16.94 3.11 8.52
CA ILE A 162 -17.94 3.74 9.39
C ILE A 162 -17.93 3.14 10.79
N ARG A 163 -17.86 1.82 10.92
CA ARG A 163 -17.76 1.15 12.23
C ARG A 163 -16.49 1.58 12.99
N ASP A 164 -15.38 1.65 12.30
CA ASP A 164 -14.09 2.03 12.89
C ASP A 164 -14.09 3.50 13.34
N MET A 165 -14.71 4.41 12.57
CA MET A 165 -14.93 5.80 12.98
C MET A 165 -15.84 5.90 14.20
N GLN A 166 -16.96 5.20 14.19
CA GLN A 166 -17.89 5.18 15.33
C GLN A 166 -17.27 4.55 16.59
N ALA A 167 -16.28 3.67 16.43
CA ALA A 167 -15.47 3.12 17.50
C ALA A 167 -14.31 4.06 17.94
N GLY A 168 -14.16 5.24 17.32
CA GLY A 168 -13.11 6.23 17.65
C GLY A 168 -11.70 5.84 17.20
N ARG A 169 -11.55 4.91 16.24
CA ARG A 169 -10.21 4.45 15.75
C ARG A 169 -9.51 5.49 14.90
N TYR A 170 -10.23 6.42 14.31
CA TYR A 170 -9.71 7.47 13.43
C TYR A 170 -9.81 8.88 14.07
N GLY A 171 -9.68 8.95 15.41
CA GLY A 171 -9.72 10.21 16.15
C GLY A 171 -11.09 10.91 16.07
N ASP A 172 -11.08 12.25 15.98
CA ASP A 172 -12.29 13.08 15.95
C ASP A 172 -12.97 13.14 14.57
N CYS A 173 -12.92 12.06 13.78
CA CYS A 173 -13.59 11.96 12.48
C CYS A 173 -15.05 11.46 12.67
N VAL A 174 -16.01 12.19 12.09
CA VAL A 174 -17.44 11.84 12.16
C VAL A 174 -17.98 11.55 10.75
N PRO A 175 -18.45 10.32 10.46
CA PRO A 175 -19.04 10.01 9.17
C PRO A 175 -20.42 10.67 9.05
N VAL A 176 -20.60 11.51 8.04
CA VAL A 176 -21.80 12.34 7.83
C VAL A 176 -22.72 11.74 6.79
N ILE A 177 -22.16 11.26 5.69
CA ILE A 177 -22.87 10.76 4.52
C ILE A 177 -22.07 9.67 3.82
N VAL A 178 -22.77 8.73 3.19
CA VAL A 178 -22.20 7.72 2.28
C VAL A 178 -22.72 7.98 0.87
N VAL A 179 -21.84 7.96 -0.12
CA VAL A 179 -22.20 8.07 -1.54
C VAL A 179 -21.94 6.71 -2.19
N ASP A 180 -22.94 6.12 -2.85
CA ASP A 180 -22.82 4.83 -3.54
C ASP A 180 -23.80 4.78 -4.71
N ASP A 181 -23.36 4.35 -5.90
CA ASP A 181 -24.17 4.28 -7.11
C ASP A 181 -24.97 2.97 -7.25
N ASP A 182 -24.86 2.06 -6.29
CA ASP A 182 -25.65 0.83 -6.24
C ASP A 182 -27.10 1.12 -5.85
N GLU A 183 -28.02 0.96 -6.81
CA GLU A 183 -29.46 1.22 -6.60
C GLU A 183 -30.06 0.43 -5.44
N SER A 184 -29.54 -0.76 -5.16
CA SER A 184 -29.99 -1.60 -4.05
C SER A 184 -29.77 -0.95 -2.68
N ARG A 185 -28.86 0.03 -2.59
CA ARG A 185 -28.50 0.75 -1.37
C ARG A 185 -29.15 2.13 -1.23
N ARG A 186 -29.92 2.53 -2.22
CA ARG A 186 -30.59 3.83 -2.25
C ARG A 186 -31.45 4.03 -1.00
N ASN A 187 -31.27 5.18 -0.34
CA ASN A 187 -31.99 5.56 0.88
C ASN A 187 -31.84 4.59 2.08
N THR A 188 -30.87 3.67 2.04
CA THR A 188 -30.52 2.84 3.19
C THR A 188 -29.65 3.61 4.18
N ARG A 189 -29.31 2.96 5.29
CA ARG A 189 -28.35 3.49 6.28
C ARG A 189 -27.31 2.44 6.60
N ILE A 190 -26.06 2.87 6.68
CA ILE A 190 -24.96 2.05 7.18
C ILE A 190 -24.65 2.54 8.60
N GLY A 191 -24.99 1.73 9.61
CA GLY A 191 -25.03 2.20 10.98
C GLY A 191 -26.06 3.33 11.11
N ARG A 192 -25.62 4.55 11.45
CA ARG A 192 -26.48 5.74 11.55
C ARG A 192 -26.35 6.69 10.36
N VAL A 193 -25.46 6.39 9.40
CA VAL A 193 -25.11 7.27 8.28
C VAL A 193 -26.00 6.95 7.08
N ARG A 194 -26.60 7.99 6.48
CA ARG A 194 -27.47 7.86 5.30
C ARG A 194 -26.65 7.59 4.06
N VAL A 195 -27.12 6.66 3.22
CA VAL A 195 -26.59 6.42 1.88
C VAL A 195 -27.37 7.25 0.87
N VAL A 196 -26.64 8.02 0.05
CA VAL A 196 -27.16 8.78 -1.09
C VAL A 196 -26.55 8.26 -2.37
N MET A 197 -27.23 8.51 -3.48
CA MET A 197 -26.75 8.10 -4.80
C MET A 197 -26.14 9.28 -5.56
N ASP A 198 -25.43 8.93 -6.66
CA ASP A 198 -24.88 9.85 -7.64
C ASP A 198 -23.52 10.42 -7.22
N THR A 199 -22.47 9.65 -7.58
CA THR A 199 -21.07 10.08 -7.40
C THR A 199 -20.74 11.33 -8.23
N GLY A 200 -21.50 11.65 -9.29
CA GLY A 200 -21.37 12.89 -10.04
C GLY A 200 -21.71 14.15 -9.23
N LYS A 201 -22.43 14.01 -8.08
CA LYS A 201 -22.83 15.13 -7.20
C LYS A 201 -21.94 15.26 -5.95
N ILE A 202 -20.79 14.63 -5.89
CA ILE A 202 -19.86 14.70 -4.75
C ILE A 202 -19.55 16.16 -4.38
N ALA A 203 -19.28 17.02 -5.34
CA ALA A 203 -18.99 18.44 -5.09
C ALA A 203 -20.16 19.19 -4.42
N ASP A 204 -21.39 18.87 -4.81
CA ASP A 204 -22.60 19.45 -4.19
C ASP A 204 -22.78 18.94 -2.76
N TYR A 205 -22.56 17.65 -2.53
CA TYR A 205 -22.65 17.04 -1.21
C TYR A 205 -21.56 17.57 -0.27
N VAL A 206 -20.35 17.84 -0.76
CA VAL A 206 -19.27 18.46 0.03
C VAL A 206 -19.74 19.81 0.57
N LYS A 207 -20.33 20.67 -0.26
CA LYS A 207 -20.85 21.97 0.14
C LYS A 207 -22.06 21.85 1.07
N GLN A 208 -23.03 21.00 0.70
CA GLN A 208 -24.28 20.83 1.45
C GLN A 208 -24.04 20.30 2.86
N TYR A 209 -23.10 19.37 3.03
CA TYR A 209 -22.83 18.73 4.31
C TYR A 209 -21.57 19.25 4.98
N ALA A 210 -20.93 20.32 4.47
CA ALA A 210 -19.68 20.90 4.97
C ALA A 210 -18.65 19.81 5.30
N ILE A 211 -18.22 19.05 4.28
CA ILE A 211 -17.31 17.90 4.41
C ILE A 211 -15.88 18.41 4.43
N ASP A 212 -15.07 17.89 5.36
CA ASP A 212 -13.64 18.17 5.49
C ASP A 212 -12.79 17.08 4.82
N ASP A 213 -13.20 15.80 4.96
CA ASP A 213 -12.48 14.64 4.45
C ASP A 213 -13.37 13.76 3.58
N ILE A 214 -12.79 13.19 2.53
CA ILE A 214 -13.43 12.15 1.71
C ILE A 214 -12.65 10.85 1.85
N ILE A 215 -13.34 9.72 2.10
CA ILE A 215 -12.72 8.41 2.14
C ILE A 215 -13.34 7.53 1.06
N ILE A 216 -12.50 7.11 0.10
CA ILE A 216 -12.89 6.17 -0.95
C ILE A 216 -12.70 4.76 -0.40
N ALA A 217 -13.81 4.04 -0.21
CA ALA A 217 -13.84 2.71 0.43
C ALA A 217 -14.40 1.63 -0.50
N ILE A 218 -14.05 1.70 -1.79
CA ILE A 218 -14.44 0.72 -2.81
C ILE A 218 -13.37 -0.36 -2.87
N ALA A 219 -13.68 -1.55 -2.34
CA ALA A 219 -12.72 -2.65 -2.23
C ALA A 219 -12.44 -3.35 -3.57
N THR A 220 -13.45 -3.50 -4.42
CA THR A 220 -13.35 -4.15 -5.73
C THR A 220 -14.03 -3.26 -6.76
N PRO A 221 -13.31 -2.37 -7.43
CA PRO A 221 -13.90 -1.51 -8.44
C PRO A 221 -14.34 -2.35 -9.65
N LYS A 222 -15.57 -2.14 -10.10
CA LYS A 222 -16.10 -2.71 -11.35
C LYS A 222 -15.60 -1.95 -12.57
N SER A 223 -15.05 -0.74 -12.38
CA SER A 223 -14.54 0.17 -13.41
C SER A 223 -13.32 0.93 -12.88
N ASP A 224 -12.64 1.62 -13.77
CA ASP A 224 -11.53 2.52 -13.41
C ASP A 224 -12.03 3.61 -12.45
N LEU A 225 -11.40 3.72 -11.28
CA LEU A 225 -11.73 4.72 -10.26
C LEU A 225 -11.09 6.09 -10.49
N THR A 226 -10.31 6.25 -11.54
CA THR A 226 -9.51 7.46 -11.81
C THR A 226 -10.40 8.71 -11.88
N GLU A 227 -11.50 8.65 -12.62
CA GLU A 227 -12.43 9.77 -12.76
C GLU A 227 -13.10 10.14 -11.43
N LEU A 228 -13.48 9.13 -10.63
CA LEU A 228 -14.03 9.33 -9.31
C LEU A 228 -13.02 9.98 -8.36
N MET A 229 -11.76 9.53 -8.39
CA MET A 229 -10.69 10.12 -7.58
C MET A 229 -10.44 11.57 -7.98
N HIS A 230 -10.46 11.88 -9.28
CA HIS A 230 -10.38 13.25 -9.77
C HIS A 230 -11.52 14.11 -9.21
N THR A 231 -12.75 13.64 -9.32
CA THR A 231 -13.93 14.35 -8.78
C THR A 231 -13.79 14.61 -7.29
N CYS A 232 -13.26 13.65 -6.52
CA CYS A 232 -13.04 13.84 -5.09
C CYS A 232 -11.95 14.88 -4.79
N VAL A 233 -10.81 14.83 -5.50
CA VAL A 233 -9.69 15.77 -5.31
C VAL A 233 -10.07 17.19 -5.73
N ASP A 234 -10.82 17.35 -6.82
CA ASP A 234 -11.31 18.65 -7.31
C ASP A 234 -12.21 19.39 -6.31
N THR A 235 -12.75 18.69 -5.31
CA THR A 235 -13.52 19.33 -4.22
C THR A 235 -12.66 20.14 -3.25
N GLY A 236 -11.34 19.95 -3.23
CA GLY A 236 -10.41 20.55 -2.28
C GLY A 236 -10.42 19.91 -0.88
N CYS A 237 -11.22 18.86 -0.65
CA CYS A 237 -11.21 18.08 0.58
C CYS A 237 -9.95 17.21 0.67
N HIS A 238 -9.54 16.85 1.90
CA HIS A 238 -8.50 15.84 2.10
C HIS A 238 -9.04 14.46 1.74
N VAL A 239 -8.45 13.81 0.72
CA VAL A 239 -8.94 12.54 0.18
C VAL A 239 -8.05 11.38 0.60
N ARG A 240 -8.66 10.32 1.14
CA ARG A 240 -7.99 9.09 1.57
C ARG A 240 -8.62 7.87 0.91
N ARG A 241 -7.83 6.83 0.74
CA ARG A 241 -8.29 5.53 0.22
C ARG A 241 -8.22 4.47 1.30
N TYR A 242 -9.27 3.67 1.42
CA TYR A 242 -9.32 2.49 2.27
C TYR A 242 -9.06 1.24 1.42
N THR A 243 -7.95 0.56 1.66
CA THR A 243 -7.55 -0.67 0.96
C THR A 243 -7.60 -1.85 1.91
N VAL A 244 -8.11 -2.99 1.43
CA VAL A 244 -8.11 -4.26 2.17
C VAL A 244 -6.91 -5.05 1.72
N MET A 245 -5.96 -5.30 2.60
CA MET A 245 -4.89 -6.27 2.33
C MET A 245 -5.47 -7.68 2.42
N GLN A 246 -5.49 -8.41 1.32
CA GLN A 246 -5.98 -9.79 1.25
C GLN A 246 -5.02 -10.82 1.86
N GLU A 247 -3.80 -10.43 2.23
CA GLU A 247 -2.78 -11.36 2.68
C GLU A 247 -2.40 -11.19 4.16
N MET A 248 -2.51 -12.30 4.86
CA MET A 248 -1.80 -12.74 6.07
C MET A 248 -2.26 -12.33 7.46
N ASN A 249 -3.27 -11.56 7.74
CA ASN A 249 -3.78 -11.51 9.13
C ASN A 249 -5.18 -10.88 9.22
N GLY A 250 -6.21 -11.66 9.03
CA GLY A 250 -7.55 -11.31 9.52
C GLY A 250 -8.27 -10.12 8.87
N GLY A 251 -7.94 -9.75 7.61
CA GLY A 251 -8.75 -8.81 6.84
C GLY A 251 -8.83 -7.38 7.40
N GLN A 252 -7.78 -6.88 8.03
CA GLN A 252 -7.74 -5.47 8.46
C GLN A 252 -7.42 -4.58 7.26
N GLY A 253 -8.36 -3.72 6.89
CA GLY A 253 -8.11 -2.68 5.90
C GLY A 253 -7.26 -1.55 6.46
N GLN A 254 -6.44 -0.98 5.61
CA GLN A 254 -5.57 0.15 5.95
C GLN A 254 -6.03 1.40 5.21
N MET A 255 -6.06 2.52 5.92
CA MET A 255 -6.35 3.83 5.35
C MET A 255 -5.04 4.52 4.97
N ARG A 256 -4.93 5.00 3.74
CA ARG A 256 -3.79 5.78 3.26
C ARG A 256 -4.24 7.03 2.51
N ASP A 257 -3.41 8.02 2.46
CA ASP A 257 -3.64 9.19 1.61
C ASP A 257 -3.58 8.78 0.13
N ILE A 258 -4.37 9.45 -0.71
CA ILE A 258 -4.27 9.28 -2.17
C ILE A 258 -2.91 9.79 -2.61
N ASN A 259 -2.27 9.02 -3.46
CA ASN A 259 -1.01 9.39 -4.11
C ASN A 259 -1.21 9.66 -5.61
N ILE A 260 -0.16 10.15 -6.26
CA ILE A 260 -0.22 10.50 -7.69
C ILE A 260 -0.45 9.28 -8.59
N ALA A 261 -0.03 8.07 -8.17
CA ALA A 261 -0.27 6.84 -8.93
C ALA A 261 -1.76 6.50 -8.99
N ASP A 262 -2.49 6.72 -7.90
CA ASP A 262 -3.95 6.56 -7.86
C ASP A 262 -4.64 7.50 -8.87
N LEU A 263 -4.21 8.76 -8.93
CA LEU A 263 -4.76 9.76 -9.85
C LEU A 263 -4.46 9.48 -11.32
N LEU A 264 -3.41 8.71 -11.61
CA LEU A 264 -3.06 8.29 -12.96
C LEU A 264 -3.65 6.92 -13.35
N GLY A 265 -4.53 6.35 -12.52
CA GLY A 265 -5.17 5.06 -12.77
C GLY A 265 -4.18 3.88 -12.77
N ARG A 266 -3.05 4.05 -12.06
CA ARG A 266 -2.00 3.04 -11.94
C ARG A 266 -2.14 2.29 -10.62
N ASP A 267 -3.22 1.51 -10.50
CA ASP A 267 -3.38 0.58 -9.38
C ASP A 267 -2.31 -0.52 -9.47
N GLU A 268 -1.71 -0.86 -8.33
CA GLU A 268 -0.85 -2.04 -8.22
C GLU A 268 -1.69 -3.30 -8.47
N LYS A 269 -1.71 -3.75 -9.72
CA LYS A 269 -2.28 -5.06 -10.05
C LYS A 269 -1.30 -6.13 -9.59
N HIS A 270 -1.77 -7.09 -8.82
CA HIS A 270 -0.99 -8.28 -8.51
C HIS A 270 -0.76 -9.07 -9.80
N LEU A 271 0.47 -9.02 -10.29
CA LEU A 271 0.92 -9.83 -11.42
C LEU A 271 1.24 -11.26 -10.93
N ASP A 272 0.94 -12.25 -11.75
CA ASP A 272 1.34 -13.62 -11.45
C ASP A 272 2.87 -13.75 -11.53
N MET A 273 3.50 -14.02 -10.40
CA MET A 273 4.95 -14.11 -10.23
C MET A 273 5.44 -15.56 -10.13
N SER A 274 4.60 -16.56 -10.37
CA SER A 274 4.95 -17.98 -10.22
C SER A 274 6.12 -18.42 -11.11
N GLU A 275 6.20 -17.94 -12.36
CA GLU A 275 7.35 -18.21 -13.24
C GLU A 275 8.62 -17.50 -12.77
N VAL A 276 8.49 -16.31 -12.19
CA VAL A 276 9.61 -15.56 -11.60
C VAL A 276 10.17 -16.32 -10.40
N GLU A 277 9.31 -16.86 -9.54
CA GLU A 277 9.70 -17.69 -8.41
C GLU A 277 10.54 -18.89 -8.86
N GLN A 278 10.12 -19.62 -9.91
CA GLN A 278 10.87 -20.77 -10.45
C GLN A 278 12.26 -20.39 -10.95
N VAL A 279 12.43 -19.16 -11.44
CA VAL A 279 13.71 -18.66 -11.95
C VAL A 279 14.62 -18.17 -10.81
N ILE A 280 14.08 -17.54 -9.79
CA ILE A 280 14.83 -16.84 -8.72
C ILE A 280 15.07 -17.71 -7.49
N ALA A 281 14.11 -18.55 -7.09
CA ALA A 281 14.22 -19.34 -5.86
C ALA A 281 15.47 -20.23 -5.85
N GLY A 282 16.25 -20.13 -4.78
CA GLY A 282 17.49 -20.90 -4.60
C GLY A 282 18.61 -20.57 -5.60
N ARG A 283 18.54 -19.44 -6.33
CA ARG A 283 19.56 -19.01 -7.29
C ARG A 283 20.44 -17.91 -6.73
N ARG A 284 21.63 -17.77 -7.29
CA ARG A 284 22.55 -16.67 -7.01
C ARG A 284 22.30 -15.55 -8.02
N VAL A 285 21.84 -14.42 -7.51
CA VAL A 285 21.46 -13.25 -8.31
C VAL A 285 22.38 -12.08 -8.01
N LEU A 286 22.90 -11.44 -9.05
CA LEU A 286 23.64 -10.19 -8.96
C LEU A 286 22.78 -9.05 -9.52
N VAL A 287 22.63 -7.97 -8.75
CA VAL A 287 21.94 -6.75 -9.18
C VAL A 287 22.94 -5.60 -9.17
N THR A 288 23.34 -5.13 -10.36
CA THR A 288 24.12 -3.89 -10.46
C THR A 288 23.19 -2.69 -10.46
N GLY A 289 23.57 -1.62 -9.77
CA GLY A 289 22.65 -0.52 -9.49
C GLY A 289 21.58 -0.90 -8.46
N GLY A 290 21.92 -1.83 -7.54
CA GLY A 290 21.00 -2.39 -6.56
C GLY A 290 20.46 -1.38 -5.55
N GLY A 291 21.14 -0.25 -5.34
CA GLY A 291 20.66 0.88 -4.53
C GLY A 291 19.74 1.85 -5.28
N GLY A 292 19.68 1.78 -6.61
CA GLY A 292 18.82 2.64 -7.43
C GLY A 292 17.34 2.31 -7.27
N SER A 293 16.47 3.20 -7.77
CA SER A 293 15.00 3.08 -7.60
C SER A 293 14.42 1.76 -8.15
N ILE A 294 14.87 1.31 -9.33
CA ILE A 294 14.42 0.04 -9.94
C ILE A 294 15.15 -1.14 -9.32
N GLY A 295 16.50 -1.05 -9.18
CA GLY A 295 17.32 -2.14 -8.62
C GLY A 295 16.88 -2.52 -7.21
N SER A 296 16.64 -1.53 -6.34
CA SER A 296 16.19 -1.77 -4.96
C SER A 296 14.82 -2.43 -4.90
N GLU A 297 13.89 -2.01 -5.76
CA GLU A 297 12.56 -2.61 -5.81
C GLU A 297 12.61 -4.06 -6.33
N MET A 298 13.40 -4.34 -7.35
CA MET A 298 13.62 -5.72 -7.78
C MET A 298 14.22 -6.57 -6.66
N CYS A 299 15.17 -6.04 -5.89
CA CYS A 299 15.72 -6.74 -4.72
C CYS A 299 14.63 -7.04 -3.66
N ARG A 300 13.71 -6.07 -3.37
CA ARG A 300 12.58 -6.28 -2.46
C ARG A 300 11.68 -7.42 -2.92
N GLN A 301 11.35 -7.44 -4.21
CA GLN A 301 10.46 -8.46 -4.79
C GLN A 301 11.16 -9.83 -4.85
N MET A 302 12.42 -9.90 -5.26
CA MET A 302 13.17 -11.15 -5.31
C MET A 302 13.40 -11.78 -3.94
N MET A 303 13.53 -10.99 -2.89
CA MET A 303 13.65 -11.52 -1.52
C MET A 303 12.42 -12.32 -1.07
N ALA A 304 11.24 -12.07 -1.63
CA ALA A 304 10.06 -12.87 -1.35
C ALA A 304 10.19 -14.33 -1.84
N PHE A 305 11.03 -14.58 -2.84
CA PHE A 305 11.29 -15.91 -3.41
C PHE A 305 12.51 -16.61 -2.82
N ILE A 306 13.15 -16.05 -1.82
CA ILE A 306 14.28 -16.62 -1.07
C ILE A 306 15.40 -17.14 -2.01
N PRO A 307 16.14 -16.25 -2.70
CA PRO A 307 17.29 -16.64 -3.49
C PRO A 307 18.39 -17.23 -2.59
N GLU A 308 19.30 -18.07 -3.14
CA GLU A 308 20.47 -18.57 -2.42
C GLU A 308 21.38 -17.40 -1.99
N LYS A 309 21.68 -16.51 -2.94
CA LYS A 309 22.40 -15.25 -2.71
C LYS A 309 21.79 -14.14 -3.55
N LEU A 310 21.65 -12.97 -2.96
CA LEU A 310 21.29 -11.73 -3.62
C LEU A 310 22.41 -10.72 -3.40
N VAL A 311 23.24 -10.55 -4.42
CA VAL A 311 24.40 -9.64 -4.38
C VAL A 311 23.99 -8.29 -4.93
N LEU A 312 24.03 -7.26 -4.11
CA LEU A 312 23.79 -5.87 -4.49
C LEU A 312 25.13 -5.22 -4.78
N TYR A 313 25.33 -4.78 -6.02
CA TYR A 313 26.53 -4.09 -6.47
C TYR A 313 26.19 -2.66 -6.89
N ASP A 314 26.66 -1.68 -6.14
CA ASP A 314 26.37 -0.26 -6.39
C ASP A 314 27.55 0.63 -5.94
N ILE A 315 27.65 1.83 -6.51
CA ILE A 315 28.60 2.85 -6.07
C ILE A 315 28.11 3.58 -4.80
N SER A 316 26.81 3.55 -4.50
CA SER A 316 26.19 4.24 -3.39
C SER A 316 26.06 3.33 -2.17
N GLU A 317 26.97 3.45 -1.20
CA GLU A 317 26.92 2.72 0.05
C GLU A 317 25.64 3.01 0.84
N ASN A 318 25.20 4.28 0.88
CA ASN A 318 24.05 4.69 1.68
C ASN A 318 22.75 4.03 1.19
N TYR A 319 22.46 4.06 -0.10
CA TYR A 319 21.24 3.44 -0.65
C TYR A 319 21.21 1.92 -0.43
N MET A 320 22.38 1.26 -0.52
CA MET A 320 22.47 -0.17 -0.25
C MET A 320 22.26 -0.48 1.24
N TYR A 321 22.84 0.34 2.12
CA TYR A 321 22.68 0.18 3.56
C TYR A 321 21.22 0.34 4.00
N ASP A 322 20.55 1.36 3.48
CA ASP A 322 19.13 1.62 3.77
C ASP A 322 18.25 0.44 3.32
N LEU A 323 18.48 -0.06 2.09
CA LEU A 323 17.77 -1.23 1.59
C LEU A 323 18.03 -2.48 2.43
N PHE A 324 19.28 -2.71 2.82
CA PHE A 324 19.62 -3.85 3.67
C PHE A 324 18.92 -3.78 5.03
N ALA A 325 18.91 -2.60 5.67
CA ALA A 325 18.22 -2.38 6.94
C ALA A 325 16.70 -2.62 6.81
N GLU A 326 16.09 -2.16 5.73
CA GLU A 326 14.67 -2.40 5.41
C GLU A 326 14.38 -3.90 5.26
N LEU A 327 15.15 -4.60 4.43
CA LEU A 327 14.99 -6.04 4.20
C LEU A 327 15.19 -6.83 5.49
N LYS A 328 16.18 -6.46 6.30
CA LYS A 328 16.44 -7.10 7.61
C LYS A 328 15.25 -6.92 8.57
N ASN A 329 14.64 -5.74 8.60
CA ASN A 329 13.45 -5.50 9.41
C ASN A 329 12.26 -6.36 8.96
N LYS A 330 12.11 -6.60 7.65
CA LYS A 330 11.00 -7.36 7.07
C LYS A 330 11.20 -8.88 7.17
N TYR A 331 12.40 -9.37 6.88
CA TYR A 331 12.70 -10.80 6.75
C TYR A 331 13.60 -11.38 7.86
N GLY A 332 14.07 -10.53 8.78
CA GLY A 332 14.86 -10.98 9.94
C GLY A 332 16.24 -11.53 9.58
N GLU A 333 16.66 -12.59 10.28
CA GLU A 333 18.01 -13.15 10.19
C GLU A 333 18.35 -13.80 8.85
N ILE A 334 17.36 -14.21 8.05
CA ILE A 334 17.61 -14.81 6.72
C ILE A 334 18.38 -13.86 5.80
N VAL A 335 18.14 -12.54 5.94
CA VAL A 335 18.79 -11.51 5.13
C VAL A 335 20.31 -11.52 5.31
N LYS A 336 20.82 -11.76 6.52
CA LYS A 336 22.27 -11.82 6.78
C LYS A 336 22.98 -12.91 5.99
N ASN A 337 22.29 -14.00 5.72
CA ASN A 337 22.85 -15.14 5.00
C ASN A 337 22.62 -15.06 3.48
N THR A 338 21.58 -14.32 3.06
CA THR A 338 21.12 -14.26 1.67
C THR A 338 21.63 -13.01 0.96
N VAL A 339 21.54 -11.83 1.59
CA VAL A 339 21.87 -10.55 0.97
C VAL A 339 23.33 -10.18 1.22
N VAL A 340 24.03 -9.83 0.15
CA VAL A 340 25.44 -9.41 0.19
C VAL A 340 25.55 -8.03 -0.44
N LEU A 341 26.21 -7.10 0.26
CA LEU A 341 26.49 -5.77 -0.26
C LEU A 341 27.92 -5.70 -0.78
N ARG A 342 28.10 -5.17 -2.00
CA ARG A 342 29.41 -4.89 -2.59
C ARG A 342 29.41 -3.48 -3.17
N VAL A 343 30.22 -2.61 -2.56
CA VAL A 343 30.43 -1.24 -3.08
C VAL A 343 31.44 -1.30 -4.21
N GLY A 344 31.04 -0.81 -5.40
CA GLY A 344 31.94 -0.80 -6.55
C GLY A 344 31.29 -0.19 -7.79
N SER A 345 32.13 0.15 -8.75
CA SER A 345 31.72 0.74 -10.04
C SER A 345 31.73 -0.30 -11.14
N ILE A 346 30.69 -0.33 -11.99
CA ILE A 346 30.66 -1.18 -13.21
C ILE A 346 31.77 -0.83 -14.21
N ARG A 347 32.46 0.28 -14.02
CA ARG A 347 33.60 0.72 -14.82
C ARG A 347 34.88 -0.01 -14.42
N ASP A 348 34.91 -0.58 -13.21
CA ASP A 348 36.06 -1.33 -12.67
C ASP A 348 35.88 -2.83 -12.95
N GLU A 349 36.48 -3.25 -14.06
CA GLU A 349 36.45 -4.64 -14.51
C GLU A 349 37.11 -5.60 -13.51
N ALA A 350 38.17 -5.17 -12.83
CA ALA A 350 38.90 -6.01 -11.88
C ALA A 350 38.03 -6.33 -10.66
N THR A 351 37.36 -5.32 -10.09
CA THR A 351 36.41 -5.51 -8.98
C THR A 351 35.19 -6.34 -9.41
N LEU A 352 34.68 -6.13 -10.63
CA LEU A 352 33.59 -6.96 -11.17
C LEU A 352 34.00 -8.44 -11.24
N ASN A 353 35.17 -8.76 -11.82
CA ASN A 353 35.65 -10.13 -11.90
C ASN A 353 35.77 -10.78 -10.52
N GLN A 354 36.28 -10.08 -9.49
CA GLN A 354 36.30 -10.58 -8.11
C GLN A 354 34.91 -10.95 -7.60
N VAL A 355 33.87 -10.10 -7.85
CA VAL A 355 32.50 -10.37 -7.46
C VAL A 355 31.92 -11.58 -8.18
N PHE A 356 32.19 -11.71 -9.47
CA PHE A 356 31.74 -12.87 -10.26
C PHE A 356 32.45 -14.17 -9.83
N ASP A 357 33.72 -14.12 -9.52
CA ASP A 357 34.47 -15.29 -9.01
C ASP A 357 33.98 -15.74 -7.64
N GLU A 358 33.74 -14.80 -6.73
CA GLU A 358 33.30 -15.09 -5.36
C GLU A 358 31.90 -15.65 -5.32
N PHE A 359 30.96 -15.01 -6.04
CA PHE A 359 29.53 -15.34 -5.91
C PHE A 359 28.96 -16.20 -7.03
N LYS A 360 29.66 -16.28 -8.18
CA LYS A 360 29.24 -17.05 -9.36
C LYS A 360 27.75 -16.87 -9.68
N PRO A 361 27.29 -15.64 -9.96
CA PRO A 361 25.89 -15.37 -10.17
C PRO A 361 25.34 -16.12 -11.38
N GLU A 362 24.19 -16.76 -11.21
CA GLU A 362 23.48 -17.45 -12.29
C GLU A 362 22.61 -16.47 -13.08
N ILE A 363 22.15 -15.40 -12.41
CA ILE A 363 21.29 -14.36 -12.98
C ILE A 363 21.93 -13.01 -12.69
N VAL A 364 22.02 -12.18 -13.71
CA VAL A 364 22.54 -10.81 -13.61
C VAL A 364 21.45 -9.83 -14.05
N ILE A 365 21.04 -8.96 -13.17
CA ILE A 365 20.14 -7.85 -13.46
C ILE A 365 20.98 -6.57 -13.49
N HIS A 366 21.10 -5.98 -14.68
CA HIS A 366 21.92 -4.80 -14.89
C HIS A 366 21.07 -3.53 -14.92
N ALA A 367 20.94 -2.86 -13.76
CA ALA A 367 20.19 -1.62 -13.59
C ALA A 367 21.08 -0.38 -13.34
N ALA A 368 22.39 -0.56 -13.27
CA ALA A 368 23.35 0.52 -13.10
C ALA A 368 23.46 1.36 -14.39
N ALA A 369 23.12 2.65 -14.31
CA ALA A 369 23.28 3.60 -15.40
C ALA A 369 23.21 5.06 -14.91
N HIS A 370 23.85 5.98 -15.62
CA HIS A 370 23.57 7.40 -15.52
C HIS A 370 22.33 7.74 -16.35
N LYS A 371 21.30 8.33 -15.72
CA LYS A 371 19.98 8.53 -16.34
C LYS A 371 19.58 10.00 -16.56
N HIS A 372 20.29 10.94 -15.96
CA HIS A 372 19.94 12.36 -16.03
C HIS A 372 20.41 12.99 -17.33
N VAL A 373 19.48 13.29 -18.24
CA VAL A 373 19.78 13.86 -19.55
C VAL A 373 20.63 15.13 -19.46
N PRO A 374 20.27 16.17 -18.67
CA PRO A 374 21.09 17.40 -18.63
C PRO A 374 22.53 17.13 -18.19
N LEU A 375 22.73 16.30 -17.16
CA LEU A 375 24.08 16.01 -16.67
C LEU A 375 24.92 15.24 -17.69
N MET A 376 24.30 14.38 -18.50
CA MET A 376 25.00 13.63 -19.54
C MET A 376 25.25 14.49 -20.78
N GLU A 377 24.43 15.51 -21.02
CA GLU A 377 24.72 16.53 -22.04
C GLU A 377 25.94 17.39 -21.67
N ASP A 378 26.10 17.70 -20.40
CA ASP A 378 27.23 18.46 -19.87
C ASP A 378 28.51 17.61 -19.71
N SER A 379 28.36 16.29 -19.54
CA SER A 379 29.47 15.35 -19.29
C SER A 379 29.31 14.07 -20.13
N PRO A 380 29.39 14.19 -21.47
CA PRO A 380 29.11 13.08 -22.39
C PRO A 380 30.09 11.89 -22.22
N GLU A 381 31.35 12.15 -21.85
CA GLU A 381 32.34 11.12 -21.55
C GLU A 381 31.93 10.21 -20.38
N GLN A 382 31.15 10.75 -19.39
CA GLN A 382 30.67 9.94 -18.27
C GLN A 382 29.54 9.00 -18.72
N ALA A 383 28.69 9.42 -19.64
CA ALA A 383 27.67 8.54 -20.24
C ALA A 383 28.32 7.38 -20.99
N VAL A 384 29.35 7.64 -21.79
CA VAL A 384 30.04 6.59 -22.52
C VAL A 384 30.81 5.64 -21.58
N ARG A 385 31.58 6.18 -20.63
CA ARG A 385 32.35 5.36 -19.67
C ARG A 385 31.45 4.47 -18.83
N ASN A 386 30.30 5.00 -18.37
CA ASN A 386 29.41 4.26 -17.47
C ASN A 386 28.38 3.41 -18.23
N ASN A 387 27.61 4.01 -19.15
CA ASN A 387 26.49 3.33 -19.76
C ASN A 387 26.93 2.40 -20.91
N VAL A 388 27.99 2.74 -21.65
CA VAL A 388 28.51 1.90 -22.76
C VAL A 388 29.53 0.92 -22.24
N PHE A 389 30.69 1.41 -21.77
CA PHE A 389 31.77 0.53 -21.31
C PHE A 389 31.42 -0.22 -20.02
N GLY A 390 30.72 0.43 -19.08
CA GLY A 390 30.26 -0.26 -17.86
C GLY A 390 29.31 -1.40 -18.17
N THR A 391 28.34 -1.22 -19.10
CA THR A 391 27.48 -2.31 -19.56
C THR A 391 28.25 -3.42 -20.24
N TYR A 392 29.20 -3.06 -21.12
CA TYR A 392 30.10 -4.03 -21.77
C TYR A 392 30.88 -4.88 -20.76
N ASN A 393 31.48 -4.25 -19.74
CA ASN A 393 32.22 -4.95 -18.69
C ASN A 393 31.35 -5.96 -17.94
N VAL A 394 30.16 -5.54 -17.48
CA VAL A 394 29.25 -6.46 -16.75
C VAL A 394 28.79 -7.61 -17.64
N ALA A 395 28.45 -7.34 -18.91
CA ALA A 395 28.01 -8.34 -19.86
C ALA A 395 29.18 -9.33 -20.20
N LYS A 396 30.40 -8.82 -20.37
CA LYS A 396 31.62 -9.63 -20.57
C LYS A 396 31.85 -10.55 -19.37
N CYS A 397 31.86 -10.02 -18.14
CA CYS A 397 31.99 -10.83 -16.93
C CYS A 397 30.91 -11.90 -16.83
N ALA A 398 29.64 -11.56 -17.11
CA ALA A 398 28.53 -12.51 -17.08
C ALA A 398 28.73 -13.67 -18.06
N LYS A 399 29.20 -13.38 -19.28
CA LYS A 399 29.54 -14.39 -20.30
C LYS A 399 30.72 -15.27 -19.86
N GLU A 400 31.83 -14.68 -19.43
CA GLU A 400 33.06 -15.37 -19.07
C GLU A 400 32.89 -16.28 -17.85
N HIS A 401 32.04 -15.88 -16.87
CA HIS A 401 31.75 -16.67 -15.67
C HIS A 401 30.52 -17.58 -15.82
N GLY A 402 29.93 -17.67 -17.01
CA GLY A 402 28.85 -18.61 -17.33
C GLY A 402 27.53 -18.33 -16.64
N ALA A 403 27.19 -17.06 -16.40
CA ALA A 403 25.85 -16.67 -15.96
C ALA A 403 24.81 -17.18 -16.97
N LYS A 404 23.68 -17.70 -16.46
CA LYS A 404 22.62 -18.25 -17.33
C LYS A 404 21.79 -17.15 -18.00
N ARG A 405 21.52 -16.08 -17.26
CA ARG A 405 20.69 -14.96 -17.72
C ARG A 405 21.32 -13.62 -17.40
N PHE A 406 21.27 -12.73 -18.36
CA PHE A 406 21.65 -11.33 -18.24
C PHE A 406 20.51 -10.45 -18.72
N VAL A 407 19.99 -9.58 -17.87
CA VAL A 407 18.87 -8.70 -18.17
C VAL A 407 19.29 -7.25 -17.95
N MET A 408 19.33 -6.46 -19.02
CA MET A 408 19.65 -5.05 -18.97
C MET A 408 18.39 -4.18 -18.89
N ILE A 409 18.37 -3.24 -17.98
CA ILE A 409 17.35 -2.19 -17.94
C ILE A 409 17.68 -1.13 -18.99
N SER A 410 16.73 -0.87 -19.89
CA SER A 410 16.80 0.20 -20.90
C SER A 410 15.67 1.23 -20.72
N THR A 411 15.51 2.13 -21.69
CA THR A 411 14.62 3.28 -21.60
C THR A 411 14.01 3.62 -22.96
N ASP A 412 12.84 4.26 -22.97
CA ASP A 412 12.21 4.89 -24.13
C ASP A 412 13.14 5.88 -24.85
N LYS A 413 14.04 6.54 -24.12
CA LYS A 413 15.00 7.52 -24.66
C LYS A 413 16.10 6.90 -25.55
N ALA A 414 16.23 5.58 -25.54
CA ALA A 414 17.09 4.84 -26.48
C ALA A 414 16.46 4.72 -27.90
N VAL A 415 15.16 5.03 -28.04
CA VAL A 415 14.43 5.06 -29.31
C VAL A 415 14.69 6.39 -30.00
N ASN A 416 15.22 6.37 -31.21
CA ASN A 416 15.57 7.58 -31.98
C ASN A 416 16.18 8.66 -31.05
N PRO A 417 17.33 8.39 -30.41
CA PRO A 417 17.83 9.24 -29.34
C PRO A 417 18.15 10.66 -29.85
N THR A 418 17.80 11.66 -29.05
CA THR A 418 18.09 13.08 -29.30
C THR A 418 19.05 13.66 -28.27
N ASN A 419 19.56 12.82 -27.37
CA ASN A 419 20.46 13.19 -26.30
C ASN A 419 21.49 12.11 -26.04
N VAL A 420 22.61 12.49 -25.43
CA VAL A 420 23.75 11.63 -25.12
C VAL A 420 23.36 10.44 -24.24
N MET A 421 22.51 10.67 -23.23
CA MET A 421 22.05 9.60 -22.34
C MET A 421 21.30 8.52 -23.12
N GLY A 422 20.31 8.92 -23.93
CA GLY A 422 19.54 8.01 -24.79
C GLY A 422 20.45 7.28 -25.80
N ALA A 423 21.36 7.99 -26.46
CA ALA A 423 22.32 7.43 -27.39
C ALA A 423 23.24 6.39 -26.70
N SER A 424 23.74 6.69 -25.50
CA SER A 424 24.55 5.74 -24.71
C SER A 424 23.79 4.47 -24.33
N LYS A 425 22.49 4.59 -24.01
CA LYS A 425 21.63 3.43 -23.73
C LYS A 425 21.33 2.62 -24.99
N ARG A 426 21.13 3.29 -26.14
CA ARG A 426 20.99 2.57 -27.43
C ARG A 426 22.24 1.80 -27.81
N MET A 427 23.43 2.39 -27.65
CA MET A 427 24.70 1.67 -27.86
C MET A 427 24.83 0.47 -26.91
N ALA A 428 24.37 0.58 -25.66
CA ALA A 428 24.31 -0.54 -24.73
C ALA A 428 23.36 -1.65 -25.20
N GLU A 429 22.16 -1.32 -25.73
CA GLU A 429 21.26 -2.31 -26.34
C GLU A 429 21.95 -3.07 -27.49
N ILE A 430 22.61 -2.36 -28.38
CA ILE A 430 23.36 -2.93 -29.51
C ILE A 430 24.45 -3.91 -29.00
N ILE A 431 25.19 -3.55 -27.93
CA ILE A 431 26.18 -4.43 -27.31
C ILE A 431 25.52 -5.73 -26.81
N ILE A 432 24.39 -5.63 -26.12
CA ILE A 432 23.69 -6.79 -25.55
C ILE A 432 23.14 -7.71 -26.64
N GLU A 433 22.54 -7.16 -27.68
CA GLU A 433 22.08 -7.92 -28.86
C GLU A 433 23.25 -8.68 -29.55
N ALA A 434 24.38 -8.00 -29.75
CA ALA A 434 25.54 -8.62 -30.37
C ALA A 434 26.22 -9.67 -29.45
N MET A 435 26.24 -9.43 -28.13
CA MET A 435 26.74 -10.38 -27.13
C MET A 435 25.99 -11.70 -27.15
N GLN A 436 24.66 -11.66 -27.39
CA GLN A 436 23.86 -12.89 -27.51
C GLN A 436 24.41 -13.80 -28.63
N LYS A 437 24.79 -13.23 -29.76
CA LYS A 437 25.35 -14.01 -30.89
C LYS A 437 26.73 -14.63 -30.57
N GLN A 438 27.43 -14.06 -29.59
CA GLN A 438 28.72 -14.50 -29.10
C GLN A 438 28.66 -15.46 -27.91
N SER A 439 27.45 -15.77 -27.42
CA SER A 439 27.25 -16.61 -26.25
C SER A 439 26.37 -17.81 -26.55
N SER A 440 26.84 -18.99 -26.13
CA SER A 440 26.07 -20.24 -26.17
C SER A 440 25.46 -20.60 -24.81
N THR A 441 25.90 -19.95 -23.74
CA THR A 441 25.53 -20.28 -22.33
C THR A 441 24.67 -19.20 -21.68
N THR A 442 24.99 -17.92 -21.91
CA THR A 442 24.29 -16.79 -21.31
C THR A 442 23.22 -16.27 -22.25
N GLN A 443 22.00 -16.16 -21.75
CA GLN A 443 20.87 -15.52 -22.43
C GLN A 443 20.92 -14.03 -22.12
N PHE A 444 21.21 -13.21 -23.14
CA PHE A 444 21.28 -11.76 -23.02
C PHE A 444 19.97 -11.14 -23.50
N THR A 445 19.36 -10.29 -22.69
CA THR A 445 18.13 -9.56 -23.02
C THR A 445 18.18 -8.14 -22.50
N ALA A 446 17.40 -7.26 -23.11
CA ALA A 446 17.17 -5.91 -22.62
C ALA A 446 15.67 -5.65 -22.44
N VAL A 447 15.33 -4.79 -21.48
CA VAL A 447 13.92 -4.39 -21.19
C VAL A 447 13.82 -2.88 -21.24
N ARG A 448 13.02 -2.39 -22.17
CA ARG A 448 12.78 -0.97 -22.43
C ARG A 448 11.46 -0.53 -21.81
N PHE A 449 11.45 0.58 -21.07
CA PHE A 449 10.25 1.20 -20.54
C PHE A 449 10.45 2.72 -20.37
N GLY A 450 9.35 3.44 -20.18
CA GLY A 450 9.34 4.89 -20.04
C GLY A 450 9.63 5.37 -18.61
N ASN A 451 8.99 6.49 -18.20
CA ASN A 451 9.25 7.04 -16.88
C ASN A 451 8.57 6.22 -15.78
N VAL A 452 9.19 6.21 -14.60
CA VAL A 452 8.61 5.62 -13.39
C VAL A 452 8.31 6.69 -12.35
N LEU A 453 7.14 6.57 -11.72
CA LEU A 453 6.65 7.53 -10.72
C LEU A 453 7.50 7.49 -9.46
N GLY A 454 7.85 8.66 -8.93
CA GLY A 454 8.53 8.76 -7.64
C GLY A 454 10.01 8.34 -7.63
N SER A 455 10.63 8.05 -8.80
CA SER A 455 12.06 7.72 -8.84
C SER A 455 12.94 8.93 -8.49
N ASN A 456 14.10 8.67 -7.88
CA ASN A 456 15.03 9.71 -7.44
C ASN A 456 15.38 10.68 -8.58
N GLY A 457 15.23 12.00 -8.33
CA GLY A 457 15.51 13.07 -9.28
C GLY A 457 14.51 13.16 -10.44
N SER A 458 13.36 12.47 -10.39
CA SER A 458 12.30 12.59 -11.41
C SER A 458 11.37 13.78 -11.14
N VAL A 459 10.45 14.01 -12.10
CA VAL A 459 9.54 15.17 -12.10
C VAL A 459 8.60 15.19 -10.89
N VAL A 460 8.09 14.04 -10.42
CA VAL A 460 7.14 13.96 -9.31
C VAL A 460 7.77 14.45 -7.99
N PRO A 461 8.91 13.93 -7.50
CA PRO A 461 9.57 14.47 -6.32
C PRO A 461 10.02 15.93 -6.47
N LEU A 462 10.32 16.39 -7.70
CA LEU A 462 10.65 17.78 -7.94
C LEU A 462 9.43 18.68 -7.71
N PHE A 463 8.30 18.36 -8.33
CA PHE A 463 7.06 19.11 -8.19
C PHE A 463 6.56 19.12 -6.74
N GLU A 464 6.60 17.99 -6.05
CA GLU A 464 6.21 17.93 -4.65
C GLU A 464 7.03 18.90 -3.78
N ARG A 465 8.36 18.92 -3.95
CA ARG A 465 9.24 19.87 -3.23
C ARG A 465 8.91 21.33 -3.57
N GLN A 466 8.69 21.65 -4.85
CA GLN A 466 8.33 23.00 -5.29
C GLN A 466 6.99 23.44 -4.71
N ILE A 467 5.97 22.59 -4.75
CA ILE A 467 4.64 22.88 -4.18
C ILE A 467 4.71 23.08 -2.67
N ARG A 468 5.39 22.21 -1.94
CA ARG A 468 5.57 22.33 -0.48
C ARG A 468 6.35 23.60 -0.09
N ALA A 469 7.27 24.05 -0.96
CA ALA A 469 8.01 25.30 -0.78
C ALA A 469 7.19 26.57 -1.11
N GLY A 470 5.98 26.42 -1.68
CA GLY A 470 5.12 27.54 -2.09
C GLY A 470 5.24 27.92 -3.56
N GLY A 471 5.91 27.10 -4.37
CA GLY A 471 6.07 27.27 -5.81
C GLY A 471 7.24 28.20 -6.21
N PRO A 472 7.33 28.57 -7.49
CA PRO A 472 6.52 28.05 -8.59
C PRO A 472 6.88 26.62 -9.00
N VAL A 473 5.93 25.89 -9.63
CA VAL A 473 6.21 24.62 -10.31
C VAL A 473 6.77 24.93 -11.70
N THR A 474 7.92 24.35 -12.03
CA THR A 474 8.60 24.61 -13.30
C THR A 474 8.36 23.50 -14.31
N LEU A 475 7.78 23.83 -15.47
CA LEU A 475 7.59 22.97 -16.61
C LEU A 475 8.48 23.41 -17.78
N THR A 476 8.95 22.43 -18.57
CA THR A 476 9.76 22.74 -19.74
C THR A 476 8.92 23.17 -20.95
N HIS A 477 7.73 22.58 -21.13
CA HIS A 477 6.81 22.96 -22.21
C HIS A 477 5.36 22.59 -21.85
N PRO A 478 4.34 23.38 -22.26
CA PRO A 478 2.92 23.09 -21.95
C PRO A 478 2.41 21.78 -22.54
N ASP A 479 2.89 21.38 -23.70
CA ASP A 479 2.41 20.19 -24.44
C ASP A 479 3.30 18.96 -24.26
N ILE A 480 4.23 18.99 -23.31
CA ILE A 480 5.11 17.84 -23.08
C ILE A 480 4.33 16.65 -22.51
N ILE A 481 4.52 15.50 -23.15
CA ILE A 481 3.84 14.26 -22.78
C ILE A 481 4.86 13.19 -22.39
N ARG A 482 4.53 12.42 -21.36
CA ARG A 482 5.34 11.27 -20.92
C ARG A 482 4.46 10.09 -20.56
N TYR A 483 5.01 8.90 -20.69
CA TYR A 483 4.42 7.68 -20.15
C TYR A 483 4.90 7.46 -18.73
N PHE A 484 4.02 6.98 -17.86
CA PHE A 484 4.37 6.68 -16.47
C PHE A 484 3.93 5.29 -16.07
N MET A 485 4.71 4.68 -15.22
CA MET A 485 4.44 3.40 -14.55
C MET A 485 4.85 3.52 -13.09
N THR A 486 4.31 2.69 -12.19
CA THR A 486 4.83 2.64 -10.83
C THR A 486 6.14 1.86 -10.77
N ILE A 487 6.99 2.16 -9.78
CA ILE A 487 8.27 1.43 -9.60
C ILE A 487 8.00 -0.07 -9.34
N PRO A 488 7.04 -0.47 -8.45
CA PRO A 488 6.71 -1.88 -8.26
C PRO A 488 6.22 -2.58 -9.54
N GLU A 489 5.35 -1.92 -10.33
CA GLU A 489 4.86 -2.47 -11.60
C GLU A 489 6.02 -2.69 -12.59
N ALA A 490 6.90 -1.69 -12.77
CA ALA A 490 8.05 -1.81 -13.66
C ALA A 490 8.98 -2.96 -13.22
N ALA A 491 9.32 -3.04 -11.94
CA ALA A 491 10.16 -4.10 -11.39
C ALA A 491 9.54 -5.49 -11.61
N SER A 492 8.25 -5.66 -11.34
CA SER A 492 7.54 -6.93 -11.56
C SER A 492 7.54 -7.35 -13.02
N LEU A 493 7.28 -6.41 -13.95
CA LEU A 493 7.28 -6.70 -15.39
C LEU A 493 8.67 -7.02 -15.92
N VAL A 494 9.72 -6.35 -15.40
CA VAL A 494 11.12 -6.70 -15.74
C VAL A 494 11.47 -8.11 -15.26
N LEU A 495 11.08 -8.50 -14.05
CA LEU A 495 11.30 -9.85 -13.54
C LEU A 495 10.50 -10.90 -14.35
N GLN A 496 9.27 -10.58 -14.78
CA GLN A 496 8.51 -11.45 -15.69
C GLN A 496 9.17 -11.55 -17.07
N ALA A 497 9.66 -10.45 -17.66
CA ALA A 497 10.42 -10.48 -18.90
C ALA A 497 11.67 -11.37 -18.73
N ALA A 498 12.39 -11.24 -17.61
CA ALA A 498 13.52 -12.09 -17.27
C ALA A 498 13.13 -13.58 -17.19
N SER A 499 11.92 -13.92 -16.73
CA SER A 499 11.49 -15.32 -16.61
C SER A 499 11.19 -15.98 -17.96
N ILE A 500 10.61 -15.23 -18.90
CA ILE A 500 10.25 -15.73 -20.25
C ILE A 500 11.35 -15.57 -21.29
N ALA A 501 12.45 -14.88 -20.95
CA ALA A 501 13.56 -14.62 -21.86
C ALA A 501 14.22 -15.90 -22.37
N ARG A 502 14.53 -15.94 -23.67
CA ARG A 502 15.23 -17.04 -24.35
C ARG A 502 16.61 -16.62 -24.88
N GLY A 503 16.87 -15.32 -24.91
CA GLY A 503 18.10 -14.68 -25.37
C GLY A 503 17.94 -13.97 -26.71
N GLY A 504 18.41 -12.73 -26.77
CA GLY A 504 18.36 -11.84 -27.94
C GLY A 504 17.11 -10.97 -28.03
N GLU A 505 16.18 -11.10 -27.08
CA GLU A 505 14.98 -10.28 -27.11
C GLU A 505 15.25 -8.87 -26.55
N LEU A 506 14.65 -7.89 -27.20
CA LEU A 506 14.44 -6.56 -26.65
C LEU A 506 12.97 -6.47 -26.23
N PHE A 507 12.71 -6.62 -24.93
CA PHE A 507 11.38 -6.47 -24.38
C PHE A 507 10.99 -5.01 -24.25
N VAL A 508 9.73 -4.69 -24.52
CA VAL A 508 9.12 -3.38 -24.37
C VAL A 508 7.90 -3.51 -23.46
N LEU A 509 7.87 -2.73 -22.38
CA LEU A 509 6.76 -2.76 -21.45
C LEU A 509 5.62 -1.84 -21.93
N ASP A 510 4.39 -2.31 -21.78
CA ASP A 510 3.19 -1.48 -22.01
C ASP A 510 3.13 -0.36 -20.97
N MET A 511 3.35 0.85 -21.45
CA MET A 511 3.30 2.05 -20.61
C MET A 511 1.89 2.60 -20.43
N GLY A 512 0.87 2.00 -21.07
CA GLY A 512 -0.52 2.46 -21.06
C GLY A 512 -0.71 3.85 -21.67
N LYS A 513 -1.62 4.65 -21.11
CA LYS A 513 -1.96 5.96 -21.66
C LYS A 513 -0.89 7.01 -21.41
N PRO A 514 -0.60 7.88 -22.40
CA PRO A 514 0.30 9.00 -22.22
C PRO A 514 -0.32 10.08 -21.31
N VAL A 515 0.54 10.79 -20.54
CA VAL A 515 0.14 11.81 -19.58
C VAL A 515 0.77 13.15 -19.93
N LYS A 516 -0.02 14.20 -20.03
CA LYS A 516 0.48 15.57 -20.13
C LYS A 516 1.09 16.00 -18.81
N ILE A 517 2.34 16.47 -18.83
CA ILE A 517 3.05 16.88 -17.60
C ILE A 517 2.38 18.09 -16.95
N ARG A 518 1.73 18.94 -17.72
CA ARG A 518 0.93 20.05 -17.20
C ARG A 518 -0.23 19.54 -16.34
N GLU A 519 -1.02 18.58 -16.83
CA GLU A 519 -2.13 17.99 -16.08
C GLU A 519 -1.63 17.31 -14.79
N LEU A 520 -0.49 16.63 -14.87
CA LEU A 520 0.17 16.06 -13.71
C LEU A 520 0.53 17.12 -12.67
N ALA A 521 1.11 18.25 -13.10
CA ALA A 521 1.47 19.37 -12.22
C ALA A 521 0.23 19.99 -11.56
N GLU A 522 -0.82 20.27 -12.33
CA GLU A 522 -2.09 20.82 -11.84
C GLU A 522 -2.71 19.90 -10.74
N ARG A 523 -2.73 18.59 -10.97
CA ARG A 523 -3.23 17.61 -9.99
C ARG A 523 -2.36 17.51 -8.74
N MET A 524 -1.04 17.59 -8.90
CA MET A 524 -0.12 17.60 -7.75
C MET A 524 -0.27 18.88 -6.93
N ILE A 525 -0.51 20.03 -7.57
CA ILE A 525 -0.81 21.29 -6.88
C ILE A 525 -2.09 21.11 -6.04
N GLN A 526 -3.16 20.57 -6.61
CA GLN A 526 -4.41 20.29 -5.88
C GLN A 526 -4.20 19.34 -4.69
N LEU A 527 -3.36 18.31 -4.86
CA LEU A 527 -3.14 17.28 -3.84
C LEU A 527 -2.23 17.76 -2.68
N TYR A 528 -1.20 18.56 -2.99
CA TYR A 528 -0.13 18.90 -2.04
C TYR A 528 -0.11 20.36 -1.58
N SER A 529 -0.94 21.25 -2.17
CA SER A 529 -1.03 22.64 -1.74
C SER A 529 -1.68 22.78 -0.37
N ASP A 530 -1.16 23.71 0.40
CA ASP A 530 -1.75 24.12 1.66
C ASP A 530 -2.87 25.15 1.38
N PRO A 531 -4.15 24.86 1.71
CA PRO A 531 -5.25 25.80 1.46
C PRO A 531 -5.09 27.18 2.13
N LEU A 532 -4.20 27.27 3.12
CA LEU A 532 -3.91 28.52 3.85
C LEU A 532 -2.82 29.37 3.18
N LYS A 533 -2.18 28.84 2.12
CA LYS A 533 -1.12 29.53 1.38
C LYS A 533 -1.63 30.08 0.03
N PRO A 534 -0.93 31.07 -0.57
CA PRO A 534 -1.25 31.52 -1.93
C PRO A 534 -1.23 30.36 -2.94
N PRO A 535 -2.02 30.44 -4.02
CA PRO A 535 -2.01 29.46 -5.09
C PRO A 535 -0.61 29.27 -5.69
N VAL A 536 -0.22 28.04 -5.94
CA VAL A 536 1.08 27.70 -6.55
C VAL A 536 0.97 27.89 -8.06
N GLU A 537 1.84 28.73 -8.63
CA GLU A 537 1.87 29.02 -10.07
C GLU A 537 2.72 28.00 -10.84
N ILE A 538 2.38 27.81 -12.13
CA ILE A 538 3.17 27.02 -13.08
C ILE A 538 3.94 27.99 -13.98
N VAL A 539 5.26 27.79 -14.08
CA VAL A 539 6.15 28.61 -14.91
C VAL A 539 6.82 27.74 -15.96
N TYR A 540 6.86 28.19 -17.21
CA TYR A 540 7.49 27.50 -18.33
C TYR A 540 8.93 27.98 -18.52
N THR A 541 9.88 27.01 -18.55
CA THR A 541 11.32 27.30 -18.62
C THR A 541 11.93 27.11 -20.02
N GLY A 542 11.16 26.56 -20.97
CA GLY A 542 11.66 26.14 -22.27
C GLY A 542 12.21 24.71 -22.24
N LEU A 543 12.21 24.04 -23.40
CA LEU A 543 12.77 22.69 -23.56
C LEU A 543 14.27 22.68 -23.24
N ARG A 544 14.72 21.65 -22.57
CA ARG A 544 16.16 21.43 -22.29
C ARG A 544 16.86 20.86 -23.51
N PRO A 545 18.19 21.05 -23.64
CA PRO A 545 18.96 20.39 -24.69
C PRO A 545 18.70 18.88 -24.71
N GLY A 546 18.38 18.35 -25.89
CA GLY A 546 18.10 16.93 -26.06
C GLY A 546 16.74 16.43 -25.59
N GLU A 547 15.85 17.32 -25.12
CA GLU A 547 14.51 16.93 -24.64
C GLU A 547 13.49 16.87 -25.79
N LYS A 548 12.75 15.75 -25.90
CA LYS A 548 11.64 15.56 -26.85
C LYS A 548 10.32 16.05 -26.25
N LEU A 549 9.41 16.57 -27.10
CA LEU A 549 8.02 16.81 -26.71
C LEU A 549 7.28 15.50 -26.40
N TYR A 550 7.51 14.47 -27.22
CA TYR A 550 6.91 13.14 -27.10
C TYR A 550 8.02 12.08 -27.07
N GLU A 551 7.90 11.10 -26.18
CA GLU A 551 8.80 9.95 -26.15
C GLU A 551 8.16 8.77 -26.88
N GLU A 552 8.97 8.01 -27.61
CA GLU A 552 8.57 6.84 -28.39
C GLU A 552 9.02 5.56 -27.67
N LEU A 553 8.22 4.51 -27.69
CA LEU A 553 8.58 3.20 -27.11
C LEU A 553 9.23 2.28 -28.14
N LEU A 554 8.85 2.43 -29.40
CA LEU A 554 9.32 1.66 -30.54
C LEU A 554 9.79 2.59 -31.66
N ARG A 555 10.73 2.13 -32.49
CA ARG A 555 11.09 2.78 -33.74
C ARG A 555 10.09 2.37 -34.82
N ASP A 556 9.95 3.18 -35.87
CA ASP A 556 9.06 2.88 -37.01
C ASP A 556 9.35 1.52 -37.68
N GLU A 557 10.59 1.07 -37.62
CA GLU A 557 11.08 -0.20 -38.17
C GLU A 557 10.92 -1.38 -37.19
N GLU A 558 10.68 -1.12 -35.90
CA GLU A 558 10.48 -2.13 -34.87
C GLU A 558 9.00 -2.50 -34.79
N THR A 559 8.61 -3.62 -35.40
CA THR A 559 7.30 -4.21 -35.16
C THR A 559 7.31 -4.98 -33.85
N ASP A 560 6.30 -4.79 -33.03
CA ASP A 560 6.16 -5.53 -31.79
C ASP A 560 5.43 -6.87 -31.99
N THR A 561 5.81 -7.82 -31.18
CA THR A 561 5.13 -9.12 -31.11
C THR A 561 4.66 -9.32 -29.66
N ALA A 562 3.38 -9.67 -29.51
CA ALA A 562 2.82 -9.98 -28.20
C ALA A 562 3.50 -11.22 -27.59
N THR A 563 3.69 -11.19 -26.28
CA THR A 563 4.19 -12.32 -25.52
C THR A 563 3.08 -13.08 -24.81
N SER A 564 3.42 -14.12 -24.05
CA SER A 564 2.46 -14.79 -23.13
C SER A 564 2.01 -13.91 -21.97
N LYS A 565 2.63 -12.75 -21.76
CA LYS A 565 2.31 -11.78 -20.70
C LYS A 565 1.68 -10.53 -21.32
N GLU A 566 0.50 -10.15 -20.86
CA GLU A 566 -0.34 -9.09 -21.48
C GLU A 566 0.36 -7.73 -21.67
N LYS A 567 1.31 -7.39 -20.78
CA LYS A 567 1.96 -6.08 -20.76
C LYS A 567 3.41 -6.08 -21.24
N ILE A 568 3.86 -7.17 -21.84
CA ILE A 568 5.24 -7.33 -22.32
C ILE A 568 5.21 -7.67 -23.80
N PHE A 569 5.88 -6.84 -24.59
CA PHE A 569 6.05 -7.02 -26.05
C PHE A 569 7.50 -7.30 -26.36
N ILE A 570 7.78 -7.90 -27.51
CA ILE A 570 9.13 -8.10 -28.03
C ILE A 570 9.29 -7.23 -29.27
N ALA A 571 10.21 -6.28 -29.23
CA ALA A 571 10.63 -5.54 -30.41
C ALA A 571 11.55 -6.40 -31.27
N LYS A 572 11.40 -6.30 -32.58
CA LYS A 572 12.29 -7.00 -33.52
C LYS A 572 13.71 -6.48 -33.38
N PRO A 573 14.71 -7.33 -33.02
CA PRO A 573 16.07 -6.89 -32.83
C PRO A 573 16.74 -6.48 -34.15
N GLU A 574 17.67 -5.53 -34.10
CA GLU A 574 18.55 -5.24 -35.21
C GLU A 574 19.60 -6.36 -35.38
N GLN A 575 19.90 -6.66 -36.62
CA GLN A 575 20.97 -7.62 -36.89
C GLN A 575 22.36 -6.91 -36.91
N VAL A 576 22.92 -6.65 -35.75
CA VAL A 576 24.26 -6.05 -35.63
C VAL A 576 25.34 -7.15 -35.59
N ALA A 577 26.39 -7.00 -36.38
CA ALA A 577 27.53 -7.89 -36.34
C ALA A 577 28.45 -7.53 -35.16
N TRP A 578 29.12 -8.53 -34.58
CA TRP A 578 30.08 -8.29 -33.48
C TRP A 578 31.23 -7.36 -33.89
N ALA A 579 31.71 -7.46 -35.13
CA ALA A 579 32.76 -6.58 -35.67
C ALA A 579 32.37 -5.09 -35.63
N ASP A 580 31.10 -4.77 -35.83
CA ASP A 580 30.58 -3.38 -35.75
C ASP A 580 30.64 -2.88 -34.30
N VAL A 581 30.31 -3.74 -33.32
CA VAL A 581 30.41 -3.41 -31.89
C VAL A 581 31.88 -3.22 -31.47
N GLU A 582 32.79 -4.08 -31.92
CA GLU A 582 34.24 -3.91 -31.63
C GLU A 582 34.77 -2.61 -32.22
N ASN A 583 34.37 -2.27 -33.44
CA ASN A 583 34.75 -0.99 -34.05
C ASN A 583 34.14 0.21 -33.29
N MET A 584 32.88 0.11 -32.86
CA MET A 584 32.20 1.15 -32.05
C MET A 584 32.97 1.35 -30.72
N LEU A 585 33.24 0.29 -29.99
CA LEU A 585 33.94 0.36 -28.70
C LEU A 585 35.36 0.94 -28.88
N ARG A 586 36.13 0.48 -29.89
CA ARG A 586 37.45 0.99 -30.18
C ARG A 586 37.42 2.50 -30.50
N THR A 587 36.55 2.92 -31.41
CA THR A 587 36.44 4.33 -31.81
C THR A 587 36.05 5.22 -30.64
N LEU A 588 35.11 4.78 -29.76
CA LEU A 588 34.75 5.51 -28.54
C LEU A 588 35.93 5.58 -27.55
N HIS A 589 36.73 4.50 -27.42
CA HIS A 589 37.90 4.50 -26.56
C HIS A 589 38.96 5.48 -27.07
N GLU A 590 39.29 5.43 -28.36
CA GLU A 590 40.22 6.37 -28.99
C GLU A 590 39.77 7.84 -28.83
N CYS A 591 38.45 8.10 -28.97
CA CYS A 591 37.90 9.43 -28.79
C CYS A 591 38.02 9.91 -27.33
N LEU A 592 37.80 9.04 -26.35
CA LEU A 592 37.99 9.33 -24.93
C LEU A 592 39.43 9.63 -24.56
N ASP A 593 40.37 8.85 -25.10
CA ASP A 593 41.81 8.97 -24.80
C ASP A 593 42.41 10.24 -25.43
N ASN A 594 41.94 10.60 -26.61
CA ASN A 594 42.38 11.81 -27.33
C ASN A 594 41.61 13.07 -26.93
N HIS A 595 40.75 13.02 -25.90
CA HIS A 595 39.87 14.13 -25.49
C HIS A 595 39.06 14.74 -26.64
N GLY A 596 38.64 13.89 -27.60
CA GLY A 596 37.85 14.27 -28.76
C GLY A 596 36.39 14.66 -28.41
N ASP A 597 35.69 15.19 -29.41
CA ASP A 597 34.26 15.49 -29.26
C ASP A 597 33.43 14.19 -29.22
N ILE A 598 33.03 13.80 -28.01
CA ILE A 598 32.28 12.58 -27.76
C ILE A 598 30.91 12.61 -28.44
N LYS A 599 30.21 13.75 -28.47
CA LYS A 599 28.92 13.87 -29.12
C LYS A 599 29.04 13.64 -30.63
N ALA A 600 29.97 14.31 -31.26
CA ALA A 600 30.23 14.11 -32.69
C ALA A 600 30.66 12.66 -33.01
N CYS A 601 31.45 12.03 -32.13
CA CYS A 601 31.82 10.63 -32.26
C CYS A 601 30.58 9.71 -32.17
N MET A 602 29.72 9.92 -31.19
CA MET A 602 28.47 9.14 -31.01
C MET A 602 27.52 9.32 -32.21
N HIS A 603 27.36 10.53 -32.74
CA HIS A 603 26.55 10.76 -33.95
C HIS A 603 27.06 9.99 -35.17
N LYS A 604 28.38 9.93 -35.34
CA LYS A 604 28.99 9.18 -36.44
C LYS A 604 28.77 7.66 -36.30
N LEU A 605 28.80 7.15 -35.07
CA LEU A 605 28.70 5.71 -34.78
C LEU A 605 27.25 5.23 -34.67
N LEU A 606 26.30 6.11 -34.40
CA LEU A 606 24.88 5.82 -34.20
C LEU A 606 24.00 6.70 -35.11
N PRO A 607 23.71 6.24 -36.34
CA PRO A 607 22.92 7.04 -37.32
C PRO A 607 21.51 7.40 -36.83
N SER A 608 20.97 6.66 -35.87
CA SER A 608 19.66 6.97 -35.24
C SER A 608 19.74 8.09 -34.20
N PHE A 609 20.92 8.56 -33.84
CA PHE A 609 21.10 9.71 -32.94
C PHE A 609 20.87 11.00 -33.74
N LYS A 610 19.74 11.66 -33.50
CA LYS A 610 19.28 12.87 -34.21
C LYS A 610 19.35 14.10 -33.31
N THR A 611 19.39 15.29 -33.93
CA THR A 611 19.23 16.52 -33.16
C THR A 611 17.79 16.72 -32.72
N PRO A 612 17.53 17.45 -31.61
CA PRO A 612 16.17 17.74 -31.18
C PRO A 612 15.35 18.49 -32.24
N GLU A 613 15.98 19.35 -33.05
CA GLU A 613 15.35 20.12 -34.12
C GLU A 613 14.87 19.18 -35.25
N GLU A 614 15.63 18.14 -35.58
CA GLU A 614 15.24 17.14 -36.60
C GLU A 614 14.01 16.32 -36.19
N VAL A 615 13.80 16.15 -34.90
CA VAL A 615 12.69 15.34 -34.36
C VAL A 615 11.49 16.22 -34.03
N ASN A 616 11.68 17.33 -33.32
CA ASN A 616 10.61 18.23 -32.89
C ASN A 616 10.01 19.04 -34.06
N GLY A 617 10.77 19.29 -35.12
CA GLY A 617 10.30 19.98 -36.32
C GLY A 617 9.41 19.14 -37.27
N ARG A 618 9.20 17.85 -36.95
CA ARG A 618 8.31 16.95 -37.71
C ARG A 618 6.89 16.81 -37.12
N VAL A 619 6.58 17.58 -36.07
CA VAL A 619 5.27 17.57 -35.39
C VAL A 619 4.41 18.74 -35.82
#